data_1d4a2cefa523f2356d59f2895b71cbb6
#
_entry.id   1d4a2cefa523f2356d59f2895b71cbb6
#
_cell.length_a   1.000
_cell.length_b   1.000
_cell.length_c   1.000
_cell.angle_alpha   90.00
_cell.angle_beta   90.00
_cell.angle_gamma   90.00
#
_symmetry.space_group_name_H-M   'P 1'
#
loop_
_entity.id
_entity.type
_entity.pdbx_description
1 polymer ?
#
loop_
_entity_poly.entity_id
_entity_poly.type
_entity_poly.pdbx_seq_one_letter_code
_entity_poly.pdbx_strand_id
1 'polypeptide(L)'
;MPPRPKLVAEDLLLYDKEGQSLLDDHALRILIALHQESLTAQEISTRYKVPIAACYRRVRRLLSLGLVSGAGFVTEGRRRPARLYRSEVDRFQVIYGNGQMTLHLYLRNGIEASTIVSFPPETALT
;
A
#
# COMPACT_ATOMS: atom_id res chain seq x y z
N MET A 1 -20.18 10.90 -15.48
CA MET A 1 -20.06 10.11 -14.27
C MET A 1 -18.63 9.64 -14.10
N PRO A 2 -18.04 9.94 -12.97
CA PRO A 2 -16.64 9.52 -12.81
C PRO A 2 -16.54 8.00 -12.86
N PRO A 3 -15.43 7.46 -13.38
CA PRO A 3 -15.24 6.02 -13.40
C PRO A 3 -15.23 5.48 -11.98
N ARG A 4 -15.75 4.29 -11.81
CA ARG A 4 -15.71 3.64 -10.50
C ARG A 4 -14.25 3.29 -10.16
N PRO A 5 -13.87 3.42 -8.89
CA PRO A 5 -12.54 2.95 -8.49
C PRO A 5 -12.39 1.48 -8.84
N LYS A 6 -11.21 1.10 -9.27
CA LYS A 6 -10.90 -0.31 -9.54
C LYS A 6 -10.82 -1.12 -8.26
N LEU A 7 -10.57 -0.45 -7.13
CA LEU A 7 -10.48 -1.10 -5.84
C LEU A 7 -11.88 -1.45 -5.34
N VAL A 8 -12.08 -2.70 -4.97
CA VAL A 8 -13.31 -3.17 -4.35
C VAL A 8 -13.03 -3.43 -2.87
N ALA A 9 -14.10 -3.51 -2.07
CA ALA A 9 -13.97 -3.68 -0.62
C ALA A 9 -13.05 -4.84 -0.23
N GLU A 10 -13.12 -5.92 -0.97
CA GLU A 10 -12.31 -7.11 -0.71
C GLU A 10 -10.81 -6.84 -0.89
N ASP A 11 -10.45 -5.94 -1.82
CA ASP A 11 -9.05 -5.59 -2.06
C ASP A 11 -8.48 -4.71 -0.96
N LEU A 12 -9.35 -3.98 -0.27
CA LEU A 12 -8.96 -3.02 0.76
C LEU A 12 -9.12 -3.57 2.17
N LEU A 13 -9.27 -4.86 2.32
CA LEU A 13 -9.28 -5.47 3.64
C LEU A 13 -7.94 -5.23 4.33
N LEU A 14 -7.99 -4.95 5.62
CA LEU A 14 -6.76 -4.76 6.40
C LEU A 14 -5.95 -6.04 6.53
N TYR A 15 -6.56 -7.18 6.23
CA TYR A 15 -5.91 -8.49 6.32
C TYR A 15 -6.06 -9.21 5.00
N ASP A 16 -5.00 -9.88 4.58
CA ASP A 16 -5.03 -10.72 3.39
C ASP A 16 -5.62 -12.10 3.71
N LYS A 17 -5.59 -13.00 2.72
CA LYS A 17 -6.16 -14.34 2.86
C LYS A 17 -5.49 -15.16 3.95
N GLU A 18 -4.24 -14.88 4.22
CA GLU A 18 -3.46 -15.55 5.26
C GLU A 18 -3.57 -14.86 6.61
N GLY A 19 -4.43 -13.84 6.72
CA GLY A 19 -4.61 -13.09 7.95
C GLY A 19 -3.55 -12.04 8.22
N GLN A 20 -2.71 -11.72 7.21
CA GLN A 20 -1.68 -10.71 7.37
C GLN A 20 -2.21 -9.32 7.06
N SER A 21 -1.76 -8.34 7.81
CA SER A 21 -2.19 -6.97 7.63
C SER A 21 -1.71 -6.40 6.30
N LEU A 22 -2.62 -5.73 5.56
CA LEU A 22 -2.29 -5.06 4.31
C LEU A 22 -1.73 -3.67 4.55
N LEU A 23 -2.25 -2.97 5.56
CA LEU A 23 -1.81 -1.62 5.91
C LEU A 23 -1.18 -1.62 7.29
N ASP A 24 -0.07 -2.34 7.40
CA ASP A 24 0.71 -2.38 8.62
C ASP A 24 1.76 -1.26 8.62
N ASP A 25 2.58 -1.24 9.66
CA ASP A 25 3.65 -0.26 9.81
C ASP A 25 4.59 -0.24 8.61
N HIS A 26 4.96 -1.40 8.09
CA HIS A 26 5.85 -1.49 6.92
C HIS A 26 5.21 -0.89 5.68
N ALA A 27 3.94 -1.21 5.41
CA ALA A 27 3.23 -0.67 4.25
C ALA A 27 3.08 0.85 4.35
N LEU A 28 2.79 1.36 5.54
CA LEU A 28 2.67 2.80 5.76
C LEU A 28 3.99 3.53 5.54
N ARG A 29 5.08 2.96 6.02
CA ARG A 29 6.42 3.53 5.78
C ARG A 29 6.75 3.58 4.29
N ILE A 30 6.41 2.52 3.57
CA ILE A 30 6.62 2.46 2.12
C ILE A 30 5.82 3.54 1.41
N LEU A 31 4.54 3.68 1.74
CA LEU A 31 3.69 4.69 1.10
C LEU A 31 4.19 6.10 1.40
N ILE A 32 4.61 6.37 2.62
CA ILE A 32 5.16 7.67 2.99
C ILE A 32 6.45 7.95 2.21
N ALA A 33 7.35 6.96 2.15
CA ALA A 33 8.60 7.09 1.42
C ALA A 33 8.35 7.40 -0.06
N LEU A 34 7.46 6.64 -0.68
CA LEU A 34 7.18 6.76 -2.11
C LEU A 34 6.31 7.94 -2.47
N HIS A 35 5.70 8.59 -1.49
CA HIS A 35 5.01 9.85 -1.72
C HIS A 35 6.01 10.99 -1.91
N GLN A 36 7.13 10.93 -1.20
CA GLN A 36 8.15 11.97 -1.24
C GLN A 36 8.97 11.91 -2.52
N GLU A 37 9.38 10.72 -2.92
CA GLU A 37 10.20 10.55 -4.13
C GLU A 37 10.10 9.10 -4.61
N SER A 38 10.47 8.89 -5.87
CA SER A 38 10.56 7.53 -6.41
C SER A 38 11.82 6.85 -5.88
N LEU A 39 11.67 5.66 -5.36
CA LEU A 39 12.75 4.90 -4.72
C LEU A 39 12.72 3.44 -5.16
N THR A 40 13.89 2.80 -5.08
CA THR A 40 14.00 1.35 -5.21
C THR A 40 13.61 0.69 -3.88
N ALA A 41 13.33 -0.61 -3.91
CA ALA A 41 13.03 -1.35 -2.70
C ALA A 41 14.20 -1.30 -1.70
N GLN A 42 15.43 -1.37 -2.20
CA GLN A 42 16.61 -1.28 -1.33
C GLN A 42 16.73 0.07 -0.64
N GLU A 43 16.45 1.14 -1.37
CA GLU A 43 16.48 2.48 -0.79
C GLU A 43 15.42 2.66 0.29
N ILE A 44 14.21 2.14 0.03
CA ILE A 44 13.15 2.16 1.04
C ILE A 44 13.60 1.39 2.28
N SER A 45 14.11 0.19 2.07
CA SER A 45 14.55 -0.68 3.17
C SER A 45 15.61 0.01 4.03
N THR A 46 16.60 0.60 3.40
CA THR A 46 17.71 1.24 4.10
C THR A 46 17.30 2.50 4.82
N ARG A 47 16.58 3.40 4.13
CA ARG A 47 16.25 4.71 4.68
C ARG A 47 15.11 4.67 5.69
N TYR A 48 14.15 3.78 5.48
CA TYR A 48 12.93 3.75 6.29
C TYR A 48 12.87 2.53 7.21
N LYS A 49 13.98 1.79 7.29
CA LYS A 49 14.13 0.67 8.22
C LYS A 49 13.04 -0.39 8.06
N VAL A 50 12.77 -0.76 6.82
CA VAL A 50 11.87 -1.87 6.50
C VAL A 50 12.75 -3.06 6.11
N PRO A 51 12.63 -4.21 6.76
CA PRO A 51 13.40 -5.40 6.35
C PRO A 51 13.20 -5.68 4.87
N ILE A 52 14.28 -5.99 4.15
CA ILE A 52 14.24 -6.06 2.69
C ILE A 52 13.22 -7.08 2.16
N ALA A 53 13.11 -8.23 2.80
CA ALA A 53 12.13 -9.24 2.40
C ALA A 53 10.70 -8.73 2.59
N ALA A 54 10.44 -8.06 3.70
CA ALA A 54 9.13 -7.44 3.96
C ALA A 54 8.86 -6.33 2.96
N CYS A 55 9.88 -5.54 2.62
CA CYS A 55 9.74 -4.46 1.64
C CYS A 55 9.30 -4.99 0.29
N TYR A 56 9.97 -6.02 -0.24
CA TYR A 56 9.58 -6.63 -1.52
C TYR A 56 8.16 -7.18 -1.48
N ARG A 57 7.82 -7.86 -0.40
CA ARG A 57 6.49 -8.46 -0.26
C ARG A 57 5.40 -7.41 -0.21
N ARG A 58 5.62 -6.34 0.56
CA ARG A 58 4.66 -5.24 0.68
C ARG A 58 4.53 -4.45 -0.61
N VAL A 59 5.64 -4.13 -1.26
CA VAL A 59 5.62 -3.41 -2.54
C VAL A 59 4.85 -4.19 -3.58
N ARG A 60 5.08 -5.50 -3.65
CA ARG A 60 4.36 -6.36 -4.60
C ARG A 60 2.85 -6.31 -4.34
N ARG A 61 2.45 -6.35 -3.07
CA ARG A 61 1.04 -6.28 -2.71
C ARG A 61 0.43 -4.93 -3.06
N LEU A 62 1.13 -3.86 -2.75
CA LEU A 62 0.66 -2.51 -3.06
C LEU A 62 0.56 -2.28 -4.57
N LEU A 63 1.49 -2.84 -5.35
CA LEU A 63 1.41 -2.81 -6.81
C LEU A 63 0.14 -3.51 -7.31
N SER A 64 -0.17 -4.68 -6.77
CA SER A 64 -1.34 -5.44 -7.20
C SER A 64 -2.64 -4.71 -6.89
N LEU A 65 -2.66 -3.87 -5.86
CA LEU A 65 -3.82 -3.08 -5.48
C LEU A 65 -3.88 -1.73 -6.22
N GLY A 66 -2.86 -1.37 -6.97
CA GLY A 66 -2.81 -0.08 -7.65
C GLY A 66 -2.45 1.09 -6.74
N LEU A 67 -1.98 0.82 -5.53
CA LEU A 67 -1.60 1.86 -4.58
C LEU A 67 -0.17 2.33 -4.76
N VAL A 68 0.63 1.56 -5.47
CA VAL A 68 2.00 1.86 -5.86
C VAL A 68 2.12 1.52 -7.34
N SER A 69 2.93 2.26 -8.06
CA SER A 69 3.22 1.99 -9.47
C SER A 69 4.71 2.02 -9.73
N GLY A 70 5.12 1.45 -10.86
CA GLY A 70 6.50 1.55 -11.33
C GLY A 70 6.80 2.93 -11.85
N ALA A 71 8.01 3.42 -11.57
CA ALA A 71 8.45 4.76 -11.94
C ALA A 71 9.79 4.72 -12.69
N GLY A 72 10.06 3.63 -13.44
CA GLY A 72 11.28 3.50 -14.20
C GLY A 72 12.32 2.65 -13.50
N PHE A 73 13.55 2.78 -13.95
CA PHE A 73 14.66 1.93 -13.49
C PHE A 73 15.91 2.77 -13.24
N VAL A 74 16.72 2.32 -12.31
CA VAL A 74 18.06 2.85 -12.08
C VAL A 74 19.05 1.82 -12.59
N THR A 75 19.94 2.23 -13.49
CA THR A 75 20.94 1.32 -14.08
C THR A 75 22.36 1.65 -13.66
N GLU A 76 22.63 2.91 -13.31
CA GLU A 76 23.96 3.37 -12.96
C GLU A 76 24.58 2.59 -11.80
N GLY A 77 25.82 2.13 -12.01
CA GLY A 77 26.55 1.42 -10.97
C GLY A 77 25.98 0.06 -10.63
N ARG A 78 25.12 -0.50 -11.47
CA ARG A 78 24.44 -1.76 -11.18
C ARG A 78 24.60 -2.74 -12.33
N ARG A 79 24.77 -4.02 -11.97
CA ARG A 79 24.75 -5.11 -12.95
C ARG A 79 23.37 -5.29 -13.55
N ARG A 80 22.33 -5.14 -12.74
CA ARG A 80 20.94 -5.27 -13.17
C ARG A 80 20.19 -3.98 -12.83
N PRO A 81 19.28 -3.57 -13.72
CA PRO A 81 18.43 -2.42 -13.40
C PRO A 81 17.65 -2.67 -12.12
N ALA A 82 17.55 -1.66 -11.27
CA ALA A 82 16.70 -1.70 -10.10
C ALA A 82 15.46 -0.88 -10.39
N ARG A 83 14.29 -1.45 -10.13
CA ARG A 83 13.03 -0.79 -10.40
C ARG A 83 12.74 0.29 -9.36
N LEU A 84 12.31 1.44 -9.87
CA LEU A 84 11.82 2.53 -9.05
C LEU A 84 10.32 2.41 -8.88
N TYR A 85 9.83 2.83 -7.74
CA TYR A 85 8.40 2.83 -7.42
C TYR A 85 7.96 4.20 -6.96
N ARG A 86 6.68 4.46 -7.07
CA ARG A 86 6.09 5.67 -6.52
C ARG A 86 4.71 5.36 -5.95
N SER A 87 4.28 6.16 -4.98
CA SER A 87 2.95 6.02 -4.40
C SER A 87 1.91 6.63 -5.32
N GLU A 88 0.79 5.95 -5.48
CA GLU A 88 -0.40 6.49 -6.15
C GLU A 88 -1.42 7.01 -5.15
N VAL A 89 -1.14 6.86 -3.85
CA VAL A 89 -2.05 7.34 -2.81
C VAL A 89 -1.73 8.79 -2.49
N ASP A 90 -2.70 9.66 -2.68
CA ASP A 90 -2.59 11.06 -2.27
C ASP A 90 -2.84 11.19 -0.78
N ARG A 91 -3.89 10.53 -0.28
CA ARG A 91 -4.17 10.48 1.16
C ARG A 91 -5.12 9.34 1.44
N PHE A 92 -5.16 8.95 2.71
CA PHE A 92 -6.22 8.07 3.20
C PHE A 92 -6.71 8.58 4.55
N GLN A 93 -7.94 8.20 4.89
CA GLN A 93 -8.57 8.55 6.15
C GLN A 93 -9.25 7.33 6.72
N VAL A 94 -9.14 7.17 8.02
CA VAL A 94 -9.90 6.15 8.76
C VAL A 94 -10.90 6.90 9.62
N ILE A 95 -12.17 6.58 9.43
CA ILE A 95 -13.26 7.23 10.15
C ILE A 95 -13.99 6.19 10.99
N TYR A 96 -14.11 6.45 12.27
CA TYR A 96 -14.88 5.62 13.17
C TYR A 96 -16.18 6.33 13.54
N GLY A 97 -17.30 5.64 13.43
CA GLY A 97 -18.58 6.15 13.83
C GLY A 97 -19.65 5.08 13.76
N ASN A 98 -20.64 5.16 14.65
CA ASN A 98 -21.76 4.21 14.69
C ASN A 98 -21.32 2.75 14.78
N GLY A 99 -20.23 2.48 15.50
CA GLY A 99 -19.72 1.13 15.66
C GLY A 99 -19.02 0.59 14.43
N GLN A 100 -18.76 1.42 13.43
CA GLN A 100 -18.06 1.01 12.20
C GLN A 100 -16.84 1.86 11.96
N MET A 101 -15.85 1.26 11.33
CA MET A 101 -14.66 1.95 10.88
C MET A 101 -14.61 1.86 9.37
N THR A 102 -14.37 2.98 8.71
CA THR A 102 -14.31 3.07 7.26
C THR A 102 -12.97 3.62 6.83
N LEU A 103 -12.36 2.98 5.84
CA LEU A 103 -11.13 3.47 5.21
C LEU A 103 -11.51 4.15 3.90
N HIS A 104 -11.08 5.39 3.75
CA HIS A 104 -11.24 6.17 2.51
C HIS A 104 -9.87 6.39 1.89
N LEU A 105 -9.74 6.07 0.60
CA LEU A 105 -8.51 6.26 -0.16
C LEU A 105 -8.75 7.27 -1.27
N TYR A 106 -7.80 8.18 -1.42
CA TYR A 106 -7.80 9.20 -2.47
C TYR A 106 -6.53 9.02 -3.28
N LEU A 107 -6.67 8.63 -4.54
CA LEU A 107 -5.54 8.38 -5.41
C LEU A 107 -5.18 9.65 -6.20
N ARG A 108 -3.93 9.72 -6.64
CA ARG A 108 -3.41 10.88 -7.37
C ARG A 108 -4.19 11.17 -8.66
N ASN A 109 -4.76 10.15 -9.27
CA ASN A 109 -5.55 10.30 -10.49
C ASN A 109 -6.98 10.78 -10.25
N GLY A 110 -7.33 11.12 -9.00
CA GLY A 110 -8.67 11.58 -8.64
C GLY A 110 -9.65 10.47 -8.30
N ILE A 111 -9.25 9.23 -8.42
CA ILE A 111 -10.11 8.10 -8.04
C ILE A 111 -10.19 8.02 -6.52
N GLU A 112 -11.40 7.84 -6.02
CA GLU A 112 -11.66 7.64 -4.60
C GLU A 112 -12.22 6.24 -4.40
N ALA A 113 -11.85 5.61 -3.30
CA ALA A 113 -12.36 4.31 -2.91
C ALA A 113 -12.60 4.30 -1.41
N SER A 114 -13.60 3.55 -0.99
CA SER A 114 -13.86 3.39 0.44
C SER A 114 -14.28 1.97 0.74
N THR A 115 -13.95 1.51 1.93
CA THR A 115 -14.35 0.19 2.39
C THR A 115 -14.51 0.20 3.90
N ILE A 116 -15.37 -0.70 4.37
CA ILE A 116 -15.51 -0.94 5.80
C ILE A 116 -14.29 -1.73 6.26
N VAL A 117 -13.65 -1.25 7.31
CA VAL A 117 -12.51 -1.96 7.90
C VAL A 117 -13.05 -3.17 8.65
N SER A 118 -12.58 -4.35 8.28
CA SER A 118 -12.98 -5.59 8.92
C SER A 118 -11.84 -6.14 9.75
N PHE A 119 -12.19 -6.58 10.94
CA PHE A 119 -11.25 -7.31 11.78
C PHE A 119 -11.77 -8.74 11.92
N PRO A 120 -10.90 -9.75 11.81
CA PRO A 120 -11.33 -11.13 12.03
C PRO A 120 -11.94 -11.28 13.42
N PRO A 121 -12.97 -12.09 13.57
CA PRO A 121 -13.48 -12.39 14.90
C PRO A 121 -12.37 -12.92 15.79
N GLU A 122 -12.42 -12.61 17.08
CA GLU A 122 -11.39 -13.06 18.02
C GLU A 122 -11.21 -14.58 18.01
N THR A 123 -12.29 -15.31 17.86
CA THR A 123 -12.25 -16.77 17.77
C THR A 123 -11.45 -17.25 16.56
N ALA A 124 -11.37 -16.45 15.50
CA ALA A 124 -10.58 -16.78 14.32
C ALA A 124 -9.09 -16.49 14.51
N LEU A 125 -8.73 -15.77 15.56
CA LEU A 125 -7.35 -15.41 15.86
C LEU A 125 -6.67 -16.35 16.84
N THR A 126 -7.43 -17.23 17.46
CA THR A 126 -6.91 -18.18 18.46
C THR A 126 -6.60 -19.54 17.89
#